data_86e2d903ec9128d2b021f5d2523a486d
#
_entry.id   86e2d903ec9128d2b021f5d2523a486d
#
_cell.length_a   1.000
_cell.length_b   1.000
_cell.length_c   1.000
_cell.angle_alpha   90.00
_cell.angle_beta   90.00
_cell.angle_gamma   90.00
#
_symmetry.space_group_name_H-M   'P 1'
#
loop_
_entity.id
_entity.type
_entity.pdbx_description
1 polymer ?
#
loop_
_entity_poly.entity_id
_entity_poly.type
_entity_poly.pdbx_seq_one_letter_code
_entity_poly.pdbx_strand_id
1 'polypeptide(L)'
;MNKNEANILVVDDEIGYRKVLNNALTEHGFTVKTAASGKDALEDLKNQEFPIIILDMKLPGGIDGLELLQKVKEQYNTSVLIMTAYGGIETAVEAMKRGAFNYITKPFSMDEIILNVDRMIAQHNIIEENKYLHSELKKAFGLRTIIGNSSEIQKVLDMISRVALSSATVLITGESGTGKELV
;
A
#
# COMPACT_ATOMS: atom_id res chain seq x y z
N MET A 1 6.99 -10.95 -3.37
CA MET A 1 7.13 -11.26 -1.92
C MET A 1 6.57 -12.65 -1.69
N ASN A 2 7.36 -13.57 -1.17
CA ASN A 2 6.88 -14.91 -0.78
C ASN A 2 6.11 -14.81 0.54
N LYS A 3 5.21 -15.75 0.84
CA LYS A 3 4.46 -15.77 2.10
C LYS A 3 5.37 -15.65 3.34
N ASN A 4 6.53 -16.30 3.31
CA ASN A 4 7.52 -16.29 4.40
C ASN A 4 8.26 -14.95 4.61
N GLU A 5 8.07 -13.98 3.71
CA GLU A 5 8.71 -12.65 3.77
C GLU A 5 7.72 -11.54 4.09
N ALA A 6 6.42 -11.87 4.20
CA ALA A 6 5.40 -10.88 4.48
C ALA A 6 5.30 -10.60 5.98
N ASN A 7 5.71 -9.40 6.38
CA ASN A 7 5.48 -8.89 7.72
C ASN A 7 4.05 -8.36 7.83
N ILE A 8 3.30 -8.88 8.79
CA ILE A 8 1.93 -8.44 9.08
C ILE A 8 1.90 -7.77 10.45
N LEU A 9 1.35 -6.57 10.53
CA LEU A 9 1.06 -5.92 11.80
C LEU A 9 -0.42 -6.13 12.16
N VAL A 10 -0.67 -6.72 13.32
CA VAL A 10 -2.01 -6.88 13.89
C VAL A 10 -2.21 -5.87 15.00
N VAL A 11 -3.20 -4.98 14.85
CA VAL A 11 -3.50 -3.91 15.80
C VAL A 11 -4.90 -4.12 16.36
N ASP A 12 -4.99 -4.46 17.63
CA ASP A 12 -6.24 -4.73 18.33
C ASP A 12 -6.00 -4.57 19.84
N ASP A 13 -6.86 -3.96 20.61
CA ASP A 13 -6.69 -3.81 22.05
C ASP A 13 -6.99 -5.11 22.81
N GLU A 14 -7.83 -5.98 22.25
CA GLU A 14 -8.17 -7.26 22.83
C GLU A 14 -7.05 -8.31 22.64
N ILE A 15 -6.40 -8.70 23.73
CA ILE A 15 -5.31 -9.69 23.70
C ILE A 15 -5.75 -11.05 23.10
N GLY A 16 -7.04 -11.39 23.21
CA GLY A 16 -7.61 -12.62 22.65
C GLY A 16 -7.50 -12.64 21.12
N TYR A 17 -7.97 -11.59 20.45
CA TYR A 17 -7.87 -11.47 18.99
C TYR A 17 -6.43 -11.39 18.51
N ARG A 18 -5.56 -10.62 19.20
CA ARG A 18 -4.13 -10.57 18.83
C ARG A 18 -3.47 -11.94 18.87
N LYS A 19 -3.74 -12.74 19.92
CA LYS A 19 -3.15 -14.10 20.04
C LYS A 19 -3.67 -15.04 18.96
N VAL A 20 -4.98 -15.07 18.73
CA VAL A 20 -5.60 -15.95 17.74
C VAL A 20 -5.09 -15.60 16.33
N LEU A 21 -5.06 -14.34 15.96
CA LEU A 21 -4.55 -13.88 14.66
C LEU A 21 -3.05 -14.16 14.51
N ASN A 22 -2.26 -13.86 15.55
CA ASN A 22 -0.82 -14.15 15.52
C ASN A 22 -0.55 -15.63 15.28
N ASN A 23 -1.21 -16.52 16.01
CA ASN A 23 -1.00 -17.97 15.86
C ASN A 23 -1.42 -18.44 14.47
N ALA A 24 -2.63 -18.13 14.03
CA ALA A 24 -3.15 -18.56 12.75
C ALA A 24 -2.30 -18.06 11.57
N LEU A 25 -1.91 -16.78 11.57
CA LEU A 25 -1.08 -16.23 10.52
C LEU A 25 0.34 -16.81 10.53
N THR A 26 0.91 -17.04 11.72
CA THR A 26 2.24 -17.67 11.83
C THR A 26 2.22 -19.13 11.36
N GLU A 27 1.17 -19.89 11.66
CA GLU A 27 0.97 -21.25 11.13
C GLU A 27 0.86 -21.28 9.60
N HIS A 28 0.37 -20.18 8.98
CA HIS A 28 0.32 -20.03 7.53
C HIS A 28 1.64 -19.47 6.93
N GLY A 29 2.69 -19.31 7.74
CA GLY A 29 4.03 -18.94 7.30
C GLY A 29 4.29 -17.43 7.25
N PHE A 30 3.45 -16.59 7.87
CA PHE A 30 3.67 -15.15 7.94
C PHE A 30 4.50 -14.76 9.16
N THR A 31 5.27 -13.68 9.03
CA THR A 31 5.89 -13.02 10.19
C THR A 31 4.90 -12.00 10.75
N VAL A 32 4.52 -12.17 12.02
CA VAL A 32 3.47 -11.34 12.64
C VAL A 32 4.04 -10.54 13.79
N LYS A 33 3.73 -9.25 13.80
CA LYS A 33 3.90 -8.38 14.95
C LYS A 33 2.54 -7.90 15.44
N THR A 34 2.40 -7.68 16.74
CA THR A 34 1.13 -7.25 17.33
C THR A 34 1.29 -5.96 18.11
N ALA A 35 0.35 -5.04 17.98
CA ALA A 35 0.27 -3.80 18.74
C ALA A 35 -1.08 -3.73 19.49
N ALA A 36 -1.09 -3.13 20.68
CA ALA A 36 -2.29 -3.01 21.50
C ALA A 36 -3.00 -1.67 21.36
N SER A 37 -2.35 -0.71 20.67
CA SER A 37 -2.89 0.64 20.47
C SER A 37 -2.42 1.24 19.14
N GLY A 38 -3.10 2.28 18.68
CA GLY A 38 -2.69 3.04 17.51
C GLY A 38 -1.31 3.71 17.68
N LYS A 39 -0.95 4.09 18.91
CA LYS A 39 0.37 4.67 19.22
C LYS A 39 1.48 3.63 19.05
N ASP A 40 1.31 2.44 19.60
CA ASP A 40 2.29 1.34 19.46
C ASP A 40 2.45 0.95 18.00
N ALA A 41 1.35 0.87 17.25
CA ALA A 41 1.38 0.58 15.83
C ALA A 41 2.18 1.62 15.03
N LEU A 42 2.02 2.92 15.31
CA LEU A 42 2.80 3.98 14.65
C LEU A 42 4.28 3.94 15.03
N GLU A 43 4.62 3.52 16.26
CA GLU A 43 6.01 3.32 16.67
C GLU A 43 6.65 2.14 15.93
N ASP A 44 5.92 1.04 15.80
CA ASP A 44 6.37 -0.13 15.05
C ASP A 44 6.60 0.19 13.56
N LEU A 45 5.68 0.96 12.94
CA LEU A 45 5.77 1.39 11.55
C LEU A 45 6.97 2.30 11.24
N LYS A 46 7.50 3.02 12.23
CA LYS A 46 8.73 3.80 12.07
C LYS A 46 9.99 2.93 12.01
N ASN A 47 9.95 1.78 12.64
CA ASN A 47 11.11 0.90 12.81
C ASN A 47 11.16 -0.23 11.80
N GLN A 48 10.03 -0.59 11.20
CA GLN A 48 9.91 -1.74 10.29
C GLN A 48 8.78 -1.51 9.28
N GLU A 49 8.96 -2.01 8.07
CA GLU A 49 7.93 -2.00 7.04
C GLU A 49 6.95 -3.16 7.23
N PHE A 50 5.67 -2.84 7.14
CA PHE A 50 4.58 -3.82 7.15
C PHE A 50 3.73 -3.62 5.90
N PRO A 51 3.86 -4.49 4.89
CA PRO A 51 3.03 -4.41 3.68
C PRO A 51 1.55 -4.65 3.96
N ILE A 52 1.23 -5.30 5.08
CA ILE A 52 -0.14 -5.63 5.49
C ILE A 52 -0.35 -5.23 6.95
N ILE A 53 -1.47 -4.56 7.21
CA ILE A 53 -1.97 -4.28 8.55
C ILE A 53 -3.37 -4.85 8.69
N ILE A 54 -3.62 -5.58 9.79
CA ILE A 54 -4.95 -5.98 10.22
C ILE A 54 -5.28 -5.13 11.43
N LEU A 55 -6.30 -4.28 11.31
CA LEU A 55 -6.54 -3.15 12.22
C LEU A 55 -7.96 -3.19 12.79
N ASP A 56 -8.06 -3.20 14.12
CA ASP A 56 -9.36 -2.97 14.75
C ASP A 56 -9.81 -1.51 14.59
N MET A 57 -11.08 -1.35 14.31
CA MET A 57 -11.72 -0.03 14.19
C MET A 57 -11.70 0.73 15.52
N LYS A 58 -11.90 0.04 16.63
CA LYS A 58 -11.94 0.65 17.97
C LYS A 58 -10.64 0.39 18.71
N LEU A 59 -9.84 1.43 18.88
CA LEU A 59 -8.62 1.38 19.65
C LEU A 59 -8.66 2.38 20.81
N PRO A 60 -8.15 2.02 22.00
CA PRO A 60 -8.03 2.95 23.10
C PRO A 60 -6.84 3.90 22.91
N GLY A 61 -6.83 4.99 23.66
CA GLY A 61 -5.61 5.82 23.80
C GLY A 61 -5.47 6.97 22.80
N GLY A 62 -6.57 7.46 22.23
CA GLY A 62 -6.62 8.74 21.51
C GLY A 62 -6.41 8.68 20.01
N ILE A 63 -5.92 7.56 19.45
CA ILE A 63 -5.87 7.31 17.99
C ILE A 63 -6.77 6.12 17.72
N ASP A 64 -7.93 6.37 17.12
CA ASP A 64 -8.85 5.31 16.70
C ASP A 64 -8.40 4.63 15.39
N GLY A 65 -9.08 3.54 15.02
CA GLY A 65 -8.71 2.77 13.83
C GLY A 65 -8.85 3.56 12.53
N LEU A 66 -9.83 4.46 12.40
CA LEU A 66 -10.00 5.29 11.19
C LEU A 66 -8.94 6.37 11.09
N GLU A 67 -8.55 6.97 12.20
CA GLU A 67 -7.45 7.94 12.25
C GLU A 67 -6.11 7.26 11.93
N LEU A 68 -5.87 6.07 12.51
CA LEU A 68 -4.67 5.28 12.20
C LEU A 68 -4.63 4.87 10.73
N LEU A 69 -5.75 4.39 10.16
CA LEU A 69 -5.86 4.08 8.73
C LEU A 69 -5.44 5.26 7.87
N GLN A 70 -5.96 6.46 8.15
CA GLN A 70 -5.64 7.66 7.39
C GLN A 70 -4.15 7.97 7.45
N LYS A 71 -3.54 8.01 8.65
CA LYS A 71 -2.10 8.25 8.83
C LYS A 71 -1.25 7.21 8.10
N VAL A 72 -1.64 5.95 8.15
CA VAL A 72 -0.94 4.86 7.47
C VAL A 72 -1.00 5.06 5.95
N LYS A 73 -2.16 5.38 5.40
CA LYS A 73 -2.33 5.55 3.94
C LYS A 73 -1.60 6.79 3.40
N GLU A 74 -1.43 7.83 4.22
CA GLU A 74 -0.70 9.05 3.84
C GLU A 74 0.83 8.85 3.83
N GLN A 75 1.36 7.98 4.69
CA GLN A 75 2.80 7.89 4.94
C GLN A 75 3.45 6.57 4.48
N TYR A 76 2.66 5.50 4.34
CA TYR A 76 3.18 4.15 4.10
C TYR A 76 2.47 3.48 2.92
N ASN A 77 3.22 2.69 2.15
CA ASN A 77 2.67 1.86 1.07
C ASN A 77 2.19 0.51 1.64
N THR A 78 1.11 0.55 2.41
CA THR A 78 0.61 -0.59 3.18
C THR A 78 -0.85 -0.86 2.83
N SER A 79 -1.23 -2.13 2.69
CA SER A 79 -2.61 -2.57 2.58
C SER A 79 -3.20 -2.76 3.98
N VAL A 80 -4.40 -2.22 4.23
CA VAL A 80 -5.05 -2.27 5.55
C VAL A 80 -6.37 -3.02 5.46
N LEU A 81 -6.51 -4.10 6.24
CA LEU A 81 -7.74 -4.82 6.49
C LEU A 81 -8.34 -4.33 7.81
N ILE A 82 -9.55 -3.82 7.78
CA ILE A 82 -10.24 -3.35 8.98
C ILE A 82 -11.05 -4.48 9.62
N MET A 83 -10.94 -4.63 10.93
CA MET A 83 -11.84 -5.46 11.74
C MET A 83 -12.79 -4.58 12.54
N THR A 84 -14.06 -4.95 12.66
CA THR A 84 -15.05 -4.18 13.42
C THR A 84 -16.06 -5.07 14.12
N ALA A 85 -16.36 -4.77 15.37
CA ALA A 85 -17.46 -5.40 16.10
C ALA A 85 -18.85 -4.82 15.73
N TYR A 86 -18.88 -3.64 15.11
CA TYR A 86 -20.09 -2.94 14.71
C TYR A 86 -20.08 -2.76 13.19
N GLY A 87 -20.69 -3.72 12.48
CA GLY A 87 -20.80 -3.71 11.02
C GLY A 87 -21.86 -2.69 10.51
N GLY A 88 -21.83 -1.45 11.00
CA GLY A 88 -22.63 -0.40 10.40
C GLY A 88 -22.17 -0.13 8.96
N ILE A 89 -23.11 -0.13 8.01
CA ILE A 89 -22.79 0.15 6.58
C ILE A 89 -22.02 1.47 6.46
N GLU A 90 -22.33 2.46 7.26
CA GLU A 90 -21.70 3.78 7.24
C GLU A 90 -20.20 3.73 7.61
N THR A 91 -19.85 2.98 8.66
CA THR A 91 -18.45 2.84 9.11
C THR A 91 -17.60 2.03 8.14
N ALA A 92 -18.18 0.99 7.53
CA ALA A 92 -17.52 0.22 6.48
C ALA A 92 -17.26 1.08 5.24
N VAL A 93 -18.26 1.85 4.79
CA VAL A 93 -18.14 2.78 3.66
C VAL A 93 -17.08 3.84 3.94
N GLU A 94 -17.02 4.39 5.16
CA GLU A 94 -16.01 5.37 5.53
C GLU A 94 -14.58 4.79 5.51
N ALA A 95 -14.39 3.58 6.04
CA ALA A 95 -13.12 2.88 5.97
C ALA A 95 -12.65 2.66 4.51
N MET A 96 -13.57 2.22 3.64
CA MET A 96 -13.27 2.02 2.22
C MET A 96 -12.92 3.35 1.51
N LYS A 97 -13.63 4.44 1.80
CA LYS A 97 -13.32 5.78 1.27
C LYS A 97 -11.94 6.27 1.70
N ARG A 98 -11.49 5.93 2.91
CA ARG A 98 -10.15 6.25 3.42
C ARG A 98 -9.06 5.30 2.93
N GLY A 99 -9.39 4.38 2.02
CA GLY A 99 -8.42 3.51 1.35
C GLY A 99 -8.13 2.20 2.08
N ALA A 100 -9.02 1.72 2.95
CA ALA A 100 -8.93 0.34 3.42
C ALA A 100 -9.03 -0.63 2.22
N PHE A 101 -8.29 -1.73 2.29
CA PHE A 101 -8.37 -2.79 1.28
C PHE A 101 -9.71 -3.52 1.35
N ASN A 102 -10.13 -3.86 2.56
CA ASN A 102 -11.41 -4.49 2.85
C ASN A 102 -11.75 -4.28 4.34
N TYR A 103 -12.96 -4.66 4.73
CA TYR A 103 -13.36 -4.72 6.13
C TYR A 103 -13.99 -6.09 6.44
N ILE A 104 -13.88 -6.53 7.70
CA ILE A 104 -14.44 -7.79 8.21
C ILE A 104 -15.16 -7.49 9.53
N THR A 105 -16.31 -8.12 9.72
CA THR A 105 -17.06 -8.00 10.96
C THR A 105 -16.68 -9.06 11.97
N LYS A 106 -16.47 -8.70 13.23
CA LYS A 106 -16.32 -9.64 14.35
C LYS A 106 -17.70 -10.18 14.76
N PRO A 107 -17.87 -11.51 15.02
CA PRO A 107 -16.85 -12.54 14.90
C PRO A 107 -16.63 -12.96 13.44
N PHE A 108 -15.38 -13.30 13.09
CA PHE A 108 -14.95 -13.73 11.76
C PHE A 108 -14.35 -15.14 11.79
N SER A 109 -14.28 -15.80 10.64
CA SER A 109 -13.53 -17.04 10.48
C SER A 109 -12.06 -16.78 10.15
N MET A 110 -11.15 -17.68 10.54
CA MET A 110 -9.75 -17.56 10.14
C MET A 110 -9.56 -17.71 8.63
N ASP A 111 -10.36 -18.54 7.99
CA ASP A 111 -10.33 -18.68 6.52
C ASP A 111 -10.62 -17.36 5.81
N GLU A 112 -11.52 -16.54 6.35
CA GLU A 112 -11.84 -15.22 5.82
C GLU A 112 -10.66 -14.26 5.96
N ILE A 113 -9.96 -14.28 7.10
CA ILE A 113 -8.75 -13.49 7.33
C ILE A 113 -7.66 -13.91 6.34
N ILE A 114 -7.36 -15.20 6.24
CA ILE A 114 -6.31 -15.74 5.37
C ILE A 114 -6.60 -15.41 3.90
N LEU A 115 -7.85 -15.59 3.47
CA LEU A 115 -8.25 -15.24 2.10
C LEU A 115 -8.00 -13.75 1.77
N ASN A 116 -8.32 -12.85 2.71
CA ASN A 116 -8.07 -11.43 2.52
C ASN A 116 -6.58 -11.11 2.50
N VAL A 117 -5.79 -11.70 3.40
CA VAL A 117 -4.33 -11.55 3.44
C VAL A 117 -3.70 -12.04 2.13
N ASP A 118 -4.10 -13.21 1.62
CA ASP A 118 -3.60 -13.74 0.34
C ASP A 118 -3.91 -12.79 -0.82
N ARG A 119 -5.10 -12.19 -0.87
CA ARG A 119 -5.48 -11.17 -1.87
C ARG A 119 -4.65 -9.90 -1.76
N MET A 120 -4.38 -9.44 -0.54
CA MET A 120 -3.54 -8.26 -0.28
C MET A 120 -2.10 -8.49 -0.76
N ILE A 121 -1.54 -9.69 -0.51
CA ILE A 121 -0.21 -10.09 -1.01
C ILE A 121 -0.19 -10.11 -2.54
N ALA A 122 -1.19 -10.73 -3.16
CA ALA A 122 -1.27 -10.81 -4.62
C ALA A 122 -1.31 -9.41 -5.25
N GLN A 123 -2.11 -8.49 -4.69
CA GLN A 123 -2.15 -7.11 -5.16
C GLN A 123 -0.82 -6.38 -4.96
N HIS A 124 -0.17 -6.55 -3.81
CA HIS A 124 1.12 -5.94 -3.53
C HIS A 124 2.18 -6.43 -4.54
N ASN A 125 2.22 -7.74 -4.81
CA ASN A 125 3.14 -8.32 -5.78
C ASN A 125 2.95 -7.75 -7.20
N ILE A 126 1.71 -7.60 -7.65
CA ILE A 126 1.39 -7.00 -8.95
C ILE A 126 1.92 -5.55 -9.03
N ILE A 127 1.75 -4.77 -7.98
CA ILE A 127 2.23 -3.39 -7.92
C ILE A 127 3.76 -3.33 -7.99
N GLU A 128 4.44 -4.17 -7.22
CA GLU A 128 5.90 -4.20 -7.19
C GLU A 128 6.48 -4.74 -8.51
N GLU A 129 5.89 -5.77 -9.12
CA GLU A 129 6.27 -6.28 -10.43
C GLU A 129 6.10 -5.20 -11.51
N ASN A 130 4.99 -4.45 -11.51
CA ASN A 130 4.81 -3.32 -12.42
C ASN A 130 5.90 -2.25 -12.25
N LYS A 131 6.21 -1.86 -11.03
CA LYS A 131 7.31 -0.91 -10.75
C LYS A 131 8.64 -1.44 -11.27
N TYR A 132 8.94 -2.71 -11.02
CA TYR A 132 10.14 -3.36 -11.50
C TYR A 132 10.22 -3.35 -13.03
N LEU A 133 9.17 -3.81 -13.71
CA LEU A 133 9.09 -3.81 -15.19
C LEU A 133 9.24 -2.41 -15.78
N HIS A 134 8.58 -1.41 -15.19
CA HIS A 134 8.77 -0.02 -15.59
C HIS A 134 10.21 0.46 -15.42
N SER A 135 10.90 0.06 -14.35
CA SER A 135 12.30 0.39 -14.14
C SER A 135 13.22 -0.27 -15.16
N GLU A 136 12.97 -1.53 -15.50
CA GLU A 136 13.73 -2.29 -16.51
C GLU A 136 13.51 -1.72 -17.92
N LEU A 137 12.27 -1.36 -18.25
CA LEU A 137 11.96 -0.67 -19.51
C LEU A 137 12.74 0.65 -19.62
N LYS A 138 12.75 1.46 -18.56
CA LYS A 138 13.55 2.70 -18.53
C LYS A 138 15.04 2.45 -18.77
N LYS A 139 15.60 1.38 -18.20
CA LYS A 139 17.01 1.00 -18.43
C LYS A 139 17.24 0.45 -19.85
N ALA A 140 16.36 -0.44 -20.31
CA ALA A 140 16.49 -1.11 -21.62
C ALA A 140 16.36 -0.15 -22.80
N PHE A 141 15.47 0.82 -22.71
CA PHE A 141 15.30 1.83 -23.76
C PHE A 141 16.35 2.94 -23.72
N GLY A 142 17.37 2.84 -22.83
CA GLY A 142 18.44 3.83 -22.76
C GLY A 142 17.93 5.26 -22.57
N LEU A 143 16.73 5.42 -22.02
CA LEU A 143 16.15 6.73 -21.74
C LEU A 143 17.13 7.46 -20.82
N ARG A 144 18.00 8.28 -21.41
CA ARG A 144 18.78 9.25 -20.66
C ARG A 144 17.76 10.05 -19.89
N THR A 145 17.74 9.82 -18.59
CA THR A 145 16.69 10.37 -17.72
C THR A 145 16.73 11.89 -17.87
N ILE A 146 15.67 12.46 -18.42
CA ILE A 146 15.50 13.91 -18.41
C ILE A 146 15.39 14.31 -16.94
N ILE A 147 16.40 14.99 -16.43
CA ILE A 147 16.47 15.38 -15.01
C ILE A 147 15.86 16.77 -14.89
N GLY A 148 14.80 16.90 -14.10
CA GLY A 148 14.17 18.19 -13.79
C GLY A 148 12.89 18.03 -12.99
N ASN A 149 12.71 18.96 -12.04
CA ASN A 149 11.53 18.98 -11.15
C ASN A 149 10.65 20.22 -11.37
N SER A 150 10.94 21.04 -12.41
CA SER A 150 10.08 22.19 -12.71
C SER A 150 8.73 21.74 -13.26
N SER A 151 7.70 22.56 -13.07
CA SER A 151 6.35 22.29 -13.57
C SER A 151 6.31 22.17 -15.10
N GLU A 152 7.19 22.87 -15.78
CA GLU A 152 7.33 22.88 -17.24
C GLU A 152 7.88 21.55 -17.74
N ILE A 153 8.95 21.03 -17.11
CA ILE A 153 9.53 19.74 -17.50
C ILE A 153 8.59 18.58 -17.19
N GLN A 154 7.81 18.66 -16.11
CA GLN A 154 6.80 17.64 -15.80
C GLN A 154 5.70 17.58 -16.86
N LYS A 155 5.25 18.73 -17.39
CA LYS A 155 4.30 18.78 -18.51
C LYS A 155 4.87 18.16 -19.78
N VAL A 156 6.17 18.36 -20.05
CA VAL A 156 6.85 17.73 -21.18
C VAL A 156 6.92 16.22 -21.02
N LEU A 157 7.29 15.74 -19.83
CA LEU A 157 7.34 14.29 -19.52
C LEU A 157 5.96 13.62 -19.64
N ASP A 158 4.90 14.27 -19.16
CA ASP A 158 3.53 13.80 -19.32
C ASP A 158 3.11 13.74 -20.80
N MET A 159 3.52 14.72 -21.60
CA MET A 159 3.23 14.73 -23.04
C MET A 159 3.99 13.61 -23.75
N ILE A 160 5.27 13.40 -23.46
CA ILE A 160 6.09 12.31 -23.99
C ILE A 160 5.42 10.96 -23.69
N SER A 161 5.01 10.73 -22.45
CA SER A 161 4.38 9.47 -22.06
C SER A 161 3.06 9.17 -22.78
N ARG A 162 2.27 10.20 -23.10
CA ARG A 162 1.03 10.08 -23.88
C ARG A 162 1.29 9.78 -25.34
N VAL A 163 2.28 10.45 -25.92
CA VAL A 163 2.56 10.35 -27.35
C VAL A 163 3.34 9.08 -27.67
N ALA A 164 4.20 8.60 -26.76
CA ALA A 164 4.97 7.35 -26.94
C ALA A 164 4.11 6.11 -27.18
N LEU A 165 2.82 6.13 -26.76
CA LEU A 165 1.87 5.05 -26.96
C LEU A 165 1.13 5.17 -28.32
N SER A 166 1.39 6.19 -29.12
CA SER A 166 0.72 6.43 -30.40
C SER A 166 1.67 6.26 -31.59
N SER A 167 1.12 5.98 -32.76
CA SER A 167 1.87 5.98 -34.03
C SER A 167 1.93 7.37 -34.70
N ALA A 168 1.55 8.42 -34.00
CA ALA A 168 1.52 9.78 -34.53
C ALA A 168 2.94 10.35 -34.70
N THR A 169 3.15 11.09 -35.78
CA THR A 169 4.40 11.84 -35.98
C THR A 169 4.44 13.03 -35.03
N VAL A 170 5.53 13.16 -34.26
CA VAL A 170 5.74 14.23 -33.27
C VAL A 170 6.85 15.15 -33.73
N LEU A 171 6.58 16.45 -33.74
CA LEU A 171 7.60 17.47 -33.96
C LEU A 171 8.08 18.03 -32.62
N ILE A 172 9.39 17.89 -32.34
CA ILE A 172 10.03 18.43 -31.15
C ILE A 172 10.79 19.71 -31.52
N THR A 173 10.42 20.82 -30.90
CA THR A 173 11.04 22.13 -31.13
C THR A 173 11.68 22.66 -29.85
N GLY A 174 12.74 23.47 -30.00
CA GLY A 174 13.43 24.09 -28.89
C GLY A 174 14.80 24.62 -29.33
N GLU A 175 15.45 25.46 -28.52
CA GLU A 175 16.76 26.00 -28.75
C GLU A 175 17.86 24.94 -28.86
N SER A 176 19.01 25.28 -29.46
CA SER A 176 20.13 24.32 -29.54
C SER A 176 20.67 24.01 -28.14
N GLY A 177 20.96 22.72 -27.86
CA GLY A 177 21.49 22.28 -26.57
C GLY A 177 20.45 22.06 -25.46
N THR A 178 19.15 22.15 -25.73
CA THR A 178 18.09 21.93 -24.73
C THR A 178 17.75 20.46 -24.48
N GLY A 179 18.52 19.54 -25.03
CA GLY A 179 18.33 18.10 -24.77
C GLY A 179 17.20 17.44 -25.57
N LYS A 180 16.82 18.02 -26.75
CA LYS A 180 15.77 17.41 -27.61
C LYS A 180 16.06 15.99 -28.02
N GLU A 181 17.35 15.62 -28.07
CA GLU A 181 17.81 14.26 -28.36
C GLU A 181 17.53 13.24 -27.24
N LEU A 182 17.05 13.70 -26.08
CA LEU A 182 16.69 12.85 -24.95
C LEU A 182 15.22 12.43 -24.99
N VAL A 183 14.41 13.04 -25.84
CA VAL A 183 12.99 12.78 -26.06
C VAL A 183 12.81 11.75 -27.16
#